data_38f2337a57b2734045aacfb91dde1e70
#
_entry.id   38f2337a57b2734045aacfb91dde1e70
#
_cell.length_a   1.000
_cell.length_b   1.000
_cell.length_c   1.000
_cell.angle_alpha   90.00
_cell.angle_beta   90.00
_cell.angle_gamma   90.00
#
_symmetry.space_group_name_H-M   'P 1'
#
loop_
_entity.id
_entity.type
_entity.pdbx_description
1 polymer ?
#
loop_
_entity_poly.entity_id
_entity_poly.type
_entity_poly.pdbx_seq_one_letter_code
_entity_poly.pdbx_strand_id
1 'polypeptide(L)'
;FEVVPGITSAISVPAYAGIPVTHRGLATSFAVVTGHEDPTKGKSNIRWDKLATGVDTLVFLMGVANLPHITAELIQNGRPAETPAAVIRWGTKPEQEVLMTTVGKAAEDVQQAGLKPPAIFIVGEVVKLRGKLQWFDKLSQKPFFGKTVLVTRARSQASKLTACLEDLGAGHRDCRAR
;
A
#
# COMPACT_ATOMS: atom_id res chain seq x y z
N PHE A 1 24.90 -9.32 -15.79
CA PHE A 1 23.81 -9.18 -14.81
C PHE A 1 22.54 -9.78 -15.38
N GLU A 2 21.64 -10.21 -14.49
CA GLU A 2 20.34 -10.76 -14.84
C GLU A 2 19.26 -9.97 -14.10
N VAL A 3 18.12 -9.74 -14.74
CA VAL A 3 16.99 -9.03 -14.14
C VAL A 3 15.89 -10.04 -13.84
N VAL A 4 15.62 -10.25 -12.56
CA VAL A 4 14.50 -11.07 -12.10
C VAL A 4 13.33 -10.14 -11.78
N PRO A 5 12.20 -10.20 -12.53
CA PRO A 5 11.06 -9.34 -12.29
C PRO A 5 10.36 -9.67 -10.96
N GLY A 6 9.72 -8.67 -10.38
CA GLY A 6 8.96 -8.79 -9.13
C GLY A 6 7.66 -7.99 -9.17
N ILE A 7 6.86 -8.10 -8.10
CA ILE A 7 5.62 -7.33 -7.94
C ILE A 7 5.97 -5.99 -7.29
N THR A 8 5.56 -4.89 -7.93
CA THR A 8 5.76 -3.55 -7.38
C THR A 8 4.88 -3.29 -6.15
N SER A 9 5.41 -2.60 -5.15
CA SER A 9 4.65 -2.13 -3.99
C SER A 9 3.49 -1.20 -4.37
N ALA A 10 3.58 -0.51 -5.49
CA ALA A 10 2.52 0.35 -6.00
C ALA A 10 1.20 -0.40 -6.27
N ILE A 11 1.25 -1.71 -6.50
CA ILE A 11 0.09 -2.58 -6.74
C ILE A 11 -0.18 -3.47 -5.52
N SER A 12 0.86 -4.14 -4.99
CA SER A 12 0.68 -5.12 -3.93
C SER A 12 0.21 -4.50 -2.61
N VAL A 13 0.76 -3.36 -2.23
CA VAL A 13 0.41 -2.70 -0.96
C VAL A 13 -1.03 -2.21 -0.94
N PRO A 14 -1.55 -1.49 -1.96
CA PRO A 14 -2.98 -1.16 -2.03
C PRO A 14 -3.88 -2.40 -2.04
N ALA A 15 -3.53 -3.45 -2.78
CA ALA A 15 -4.32 -4.68 -2.82
C ALA A 15 -4.47 -5.33 -1.44
N TYR A 16 -3.39 -5.38 -0.65
CA TYR A 16 -3.42 -5.88 0.73
C TYR A 16 -4.18 -4.93 1.67
N ALA A 17 -4.19 -3.64 1.39
CA ALA A 17 -5.03 -2.70 2.11
C ALA A 17 -6.51 -2.72 1.68
N GLY A 18 -6.90 -3.55 0.71
CA GLY A 18 -8.25 -3.59 0.16
C GLY A 18 -8.60 -2.37 -0.70
N ILE A 19 -7.60 -1.75 -1.32
CA ILE A 19 -7.75 -0.59 -2.19
C ILE A 19 -7.29 -0.97 -3.59
N PRO A 20 -8.18 -1.22 -4.55
CA PRO A 20 -7.79 -1.47 -5.93
C PRO A 20 -7.26 -0.18 -6.57
N VAL A 21 -6.23 -0.25 -7.42
CA VAL A 21 -5.72 0.94 -8.12
C VAL A 21 -6.63 1.40 -9.27
N THR A 22 -7.45 0.49 -9.80
CA THR A 22 -8.53 0.78 -10.76
C THR A 22 -9.80 0.03 -10.36
N HIS A 23 -10.97 0.57 -10.73
CA HIS A 23 -12.26 -0.09 -10.48
C HIS A 23 -13.29 0.40 -11.50
N ARG A 24 -14.07 -0.52 -12.05
CA ARG A 24 -15.13 -0.18 -13.02
C ARG A 24 -16.11 0.82 -12.40
N GLY A 25 -16.31 1.95 -13.10
CA GLY A 25 -17.21 3.02 -12.67
C GLY A 25 -16.66 4.00 -11.64
N LEU A 26 -15.40 3.83 -11.17
CA LEU A 26 -14.74 4.76 -10.25
C LEU A 26 -13.40 5.28 -10.75
N ALA A 27 -12.57 4.40 -11.32
CA ALA A 27 -11.23 4.77 -11.77
C ALA A 27 -10.80 3.88 -12.94
N THR A 28 -10.48 4.49 -14.05
CA THR A 28 -10.04 3.82 -15.29
C THR A 28 -8.54 3.92 -15.49
N SER A 29 -7.91 4.86 -14.79
CA SER A 29 -6.49 5.16 -14.92
C SER A 29 -5.80 5.24 -13.56
N PHE A 30 -4.52 4.85 -13.51
CA PHE A 30 -3.67 5.11 -12.37
C PHE A 30 -2.26 5.47 -12.79
N ALA A 31 -1.57 6.25 -11.97
CA ALA A 31 -0.17 6.57 -12.16
C ALA A 31 0.64 6.28 -10.89
N VAL A 32 1.87 5.82 -11.11
CA VAL A 32 2.87 5.63 -10.04
C VAL A 32 3.89 6.76 -10.13
N VAL A 33 4.09 7.45 -9.03
CA VAL A 33 4.92 8.64 -8.94
C VAL A 33 5.96 8.46 -7.85
N THR A 34 7.19 8.85 -8.10
CA THR A 34 8.22 8.95 -7.07
C THR A 34 8.03 10.27 -6.33
N GLY A 35 7.65 10.21 -5.05
CA GLY A 35 7.42 11.39 -4.22
C GLY A 35 8.70 12.00 -3.61
N HIS A 36 9.86 11.43 -3.92
CA HIS A 36 11.17 11.94 -3.49
C HIS A 36 11.97 12.34 -4.73
N GLU A 37 12.00 13.63 -5.02
CA GLU A 37 12.85 14.19 -6.06
C GLU A 37 14.19 14.63 -5.46
N ASP A 38 15.18 14.78 -6.32
CA ASP A 38 16.51 15.27 -5.94
C ASP A 38 16.40 16.72 -5.41
N PRO A 39 16.70 16.99 -4.13
CA PRO A 39 16.53 18.30 -3.53
C PRO A 39 17.49 19.37 -4.13
N THR A 40 18.51 18.93 -4.88
CA THR A 40 19.43 19.87 -5.57
C THR A 40 18.85 20.45 -6.86
N LYS A 41 17.76 19.85 -7.38
CA LYS A 41 17.06 20.36 -8.56
C LYS A 41 16.10 21.49 -8.16
N GLY A 42 16.35 22.67 -8.66
CA GLY A 42 15.52 23.86 -8.38
C GLY A 42 14.09 23.83 -8.95
N LYS A 43 13.73 22.79 -9.73
CA LYS A 43 12.37 22.60 -10.29
C LYS A 43 12.01 21.12 -10.24
N SER A 44 10.75 20.85 -9.86
CA SER A 44 10.15 19.50 -9.95
C SER A 44 10.08 19.03 -11.41
N ASN A 45 10.39 17.77 -11.64
CA ASN A 45 10.19 17.10 -12.94
C ASN A 45 8.74 16.58 -13.09
N ILE A 46 7.96 16.61 -12.02
CA ILE A 46 6.58 16.14 -12.02
C ILE A 46 5.70 17.22 -12.67
N ARG A 47 4.96 16.82 -13.69
CA ARG A 47 3.97 17.68 -14.34
C ARG A 47 2.68 17.71 -13.51
N TRP A 48 2.71 18.46 -12.40
CA TRP A 48 1.60 18.56 -11.45
C TRP A 48 0.32 19.03 -12.14
N ASP A 49 0.43 19.96 -13.09
CA ASP A 49 -0.66 20.50 -13.91
C ASP A 49 -1.43 19.41 -14.69
N LYS A 50 -0.75 18.34 -15.09
CA LYS A 50 -1.35 17.20 -15.81
C LYS A 50 -1.73 16.07 -14.87
N LEU A 51 -0.93 15.86 -13.85
CA LEU A 51 -1.07 14.73 -12.95
C LEU A 51 -2.27 14.89 -12.01
N ALA A 52 -2.46 16.11 -11.46
CA ALA A 52 -3.46 16.35 -10.43
C ALA A 52 -4.89 16.02 -10.86
N THR A 53 -5.24 16.26 -12.12
CA THR A 53 -6.59 16.05 -12.66
C THR A 53 -6.69 15.03 -13.78
N GLY A 54 -5.56 14.71 -14.41
CA GLY A 54 -5.53 13.83 -15.59
C GLY A 54 -5.57 12.33 -15.31
N VAL A 55 -5.47 11.92 -14.03
CA VAL A 55 -5.40 10.50 -13.63
C VAL A 55 -6.31 10.28 -12.43
N ASP A 56 -7.09 9.20 -12.45
CA ASP A 56 -8.07 8.91 -11.40
C ASP A 56 -7.41 8.54 -10.08
N THR A 57 -6.43 7.63 -10.12
CA THR A 57 -5.72 7.14 -8.95
C THR A 57 -4.23 7.47 -9.03
N LEU A 58 -3.69 8.05 -7.97
CA LEU A 58 -2.26 8.34 -7.85
C LEU A 58 -1.65 7.52 -6.72
N VAL A 59 -0.50 6.90 -6.99
CA VAL A 59 0.26 6.12 -6.00
C VAL A 59 1.65 6.73 -5.90
N PHE A 60 1.95 7.35 -4.77
CA PHE A 60 3.25 7.96 -4.48
C PHE A 60 4.13 6.98 -3.71
N LEU A 61 5.24 6.61 -4.32
CA LEU A 61 6.33 5.88 -3.65
C LEU A 61 7.31 6.88 -3.05
N MET A 62 7.88 6.55 -1.88
CA MET A 62 8.86 7.39 -1.17
C MET A 62 8.36 8.82 -0.87
N GLY A 63 7.03 9.03 -0.84
CA GLY A 63 6.44 10.37 -0.73
C GLY A 63 6.13 10.84 0.69
N VAL A 64 6.20 9.97 1.71
CA VAL A 64 5.69 10.28 3.06
C VAL A 64 6.44 11.45 3.72
N ALA A 65 7.74 11.56 3.52
CA ALA A 65 8.52 12.69 4.03
C ALA A 65 8.16 14.03 3.35
N ASN A 66 7.63 13.97 2.12
CA ASN A 66 7.28 15.14 1.30
C ASN A 66 5.76 15.36 1.20
N LEU A 67 4.96 14.71 2.04
CA LEU A 67 3.50 14.82 1.98
C LEU A 67 2.98 16.27 1.98
N PRO A 68 3.50 17.19 2.81
CA PRO A 68 3.05 18.58 2.77
C PRO A 68 3.20 19.23 1.39
N HIS A 69 4.31 18.98 0.72
CA HIS A 69 4.56 19.49 -0.63
C HIS A 69 3.66 18.79 -1.67
N ILE A 70 3.59 17.46 -1.64
CA ILE A 70 2.77 16.66 -2.57
C ILE A 70 1.30 17.07 -2.50
N THR A 71 0.75 17.21 -1.29
CA THR A 71 -0.65 17.58 -1.11
C THR A 71 -0.93 19.01 -1.54
N ALA A 72 -0.01 19.93 -1.25
CA ALA A 72 -0.11 21.33 -1.71
C ALA A 72 -0.12 21.42 -3.24
N GLU A 73 0.81 20.73 -3.91
CA GLU A 73 0.88 20.71 -5.39
C GLU A 73 -0.38 20.09 -6.00
N LEU A 74 -0.90 19.00 -5.44
CA LEU A 74 -2.13 18.39 -5.93
C LEU A 74 -3.30 19.35 -5.84
N ILE A 75 -3.47 20.05 -4.70
CA ILE A 75 -4.58 21.00 -4.48
C ILE A 75 -4.43 22.22 -5.38
N GLN A 76 -3.24 22.83 -5.45
CA GLN A 76 -2.97 23.99 -6.28
C GLN A 76 -3.22 23.75 -7.76
N ASN A 77 -3.01 22.49 -8.20
CA ASN A 77 -3.25 22.08 -9.58
C ASN A 77 -4.63 21.43 -9.81
N GLY A 78 -5.59 21.64 -8.89
CA GLY A 78 -7.01 21.35 -9.11
C GLY A 78 -7.52 20.01 -8.55
N ARG A 79 -6.73 19.25 -7.79
CA ARG A 79 -7.26 18.09 -7.07
C ARG A 79 -8.04 18.58 -5.83
N PRO A 80 -9.32 18.21 -5.66
CA PRO A 80 -10.08 18.61 -4.47
C PRO A 80 -9.41 18.14 -3.17
N ALA A 81 -9.37 19.01 -2.15
CA ALA A 81 -8.79 18.68 -0.85
C ALA A 81 -9.51 17.50 -0.16
N GLU A 82 -10.79 17.29 -0.46
CA GLU A 82 -11.64 16.22 0.05
C GLU A 82 -11.41 14.89 -0.66
N THR A 83 -10.60 14.86 -1.74
CA THR A 83 -10.30 13.61 -2.45
C THR A 83 -9.79 12.55 -1.47
N PRO A 84 -10.42 11.36 -1.43
CA PRO A 84 -10.01 10.29 -0.53
C PRO A 84 -8.56 9.88 -0.74
N ALA A 85 -7.88 9.65 0.35
CA ALA A 85 -6.48 9.23 0.34
C ALA A 85 -6.20 8.23 1.46
N ALA A 86 -5.13 7.46 1.33
CA ALA A 86 -4.65 6.60 2.38
C ALA A 86 -3.12 6.57 2.39
N VAL A 87 -2.55 6.44 3.59
CA VAL A 87 -1.14 6.14 3.77
C VAL A 87 -1.01 4.74 4.33
N ILE A 88 -0.23 3.89 3.66
CA ILE A 88 -0.10 2.48 4.00
C ILE A 88 1.37 2.20 4.31
N ARG A 89 1.62 1.83 5.57
CA ARG A 89 2.95 1.49 6.07
C ARG A 89 3.10 -0.02 6.15
N TRP A 90 4.30 -0.52 5.87
CA TRP A 90 4.66 -1.94 5.92
C TRP A 90 3.64 -2.87 5.22
N GLY A 91 3.08 -2.39 4.12
CA GLY A 91 2.10 -3.15 3.36
C GLY A 91 2.55 -4.57 3.06
N THR A 92 1.59 -5.50 3.05
CA THR A 92 1.78 -6.95 2.87
C THR A 92 2.40 -7.69 4.05
N LYS A 93 2.81 -6.97 5.11
CA LYS A 93 3.35 -7.57 6.33
C LYS A 93 2.27 -7.67 7.41
N PRO A 94 2.44 -8.56 8.41
CA PRO A 94 1.52 -8.62 9.54
C PRO A 94 1.34 -7.30 10.28
N GLU A 95 2.38 -6.47 10.28
CA GLU A 95 2.41 -5.16 10.93
C GLU A 95 1.85 -4.02 10.03
N GLN A 96 1.14 -4.36 8.95
CA GLN A 96 0.55 -3.37 8.06
C GLN A 96 -0.33 -2.39 8.82
N GLU A 97 -0.07 -1.10 8.63
CA GLU A 97 -0.87 0.00 9.14
C GLU A 97 -1.49 0.76 7.98
N VAL A 98 -2.78 1.08 8.07
CA VAL A 98 -3.50 1.85 7.05
C VAL A 98 -4.16 3.06 7.69
N LEU A 99 -3.68 4.24 7.35
CA LEU A 99 -4.27 5.52 7.75
C LEU A 99 -5.16 6.04 6.63
N MET A 100 -6.47 6.09 6.87
CA MET A 100 -7.45 6.66 5.95
C MET A 100 -7.55 8.16 6.19
N THR A 101 -7.51 8.96 5.13
CA THR A 101 -7.50 10.42 5.18
C THR A 101 -8.05 11.03 3.89
N THR A 102 -7.85 12.32 3.69
CA THR A 102 -8.07 13.06 2.45
C THR A 102 -6.78 13.78 2.03
N VAL A 103 -6.72 14.23 0.79
CA VAL A 103 -5.55 14.97 0.29
C VAL A 103 -5.22 16.14 1.19
N GLY A 104 -6.23 16.92 1.61
CA GLY A 104 -6.03 18.12 2.43
C GLY A 104 -5.57 17.86 3.86
N LYS A 105 -5.84 16.65 4.41
CA LYS A 105 -5.50 16.31 5.80
C LYS A 105 -4.31 15.35 5.92
N ALA A 106 -3.87 14.76 4.82
CA ALA A 106 -2.90 13.66 4.86
C ALA A 106 -1.60 14.01 5.59
N ALA A 107 -1.08 15.21 5.40
CA ALA A 107 0.16 15.63 6.05
C ALA A 107 0.01 15.74 7.58
N GLU A 108 -1.09 16.34 8.03
CA GLU A 108 -1.41 16.51 9.45
C GLU A 108 -1.70 15.16 10.11
N ASP A 109 -2.57 14.35 9.50
CA ASP A 109 -2.97 13.03 10.04
C ASP A 109 -1.77 12.09 10.18
N VAL A 110 -0.84 12.09 9.20
CA VAL A 110 0.40 11.30 9.27
C VAL A 110 1.31 11.75 10.40
N GLN A 111 1.42 13.07 10.59
CA GLN A 111 2.20 13.63 11.68
C GLN A 111 1.60 13.26 13.06
N GLN A 112 0.29 13.39 13.21
CA GLN A 112 -0.43 13.06 14.45
C GLN A 112 -0.35 11.56 14.76
N ALA A 113 -0.47 10.69 13.74
CA ALA A 113 -0.33 9.24 13.90
C ALA A 113 1.12 8.79 14.10
N GLY A 114 2.11 9.66 13.93
CA GLY A 114 3.53 9.32 14.01
C GLY A 114 3.99 8.30 12.97
N LEU A 115 3.29 8.21 11.83
CA LEU A 115 3.55 7.22 10.79
C LEU A 115 4.83 7.56 10.02
N LYS A 116 5.76 6.60 9.97
CA LYS A 116 7.10 6.76 9.40
C LYS A 116 7.31 5.88 8.17
N PRO A 117 8.23 6.23 7.27
CA PRO A 117 8.67 5.32 6.20
C PRO A 117 9.11 3.94 6.73
N PRO A 118 9.06 2.87 5.92
CA PRO A 118 8.59 2.85 4.54
C PRO A 118 7.06 2.81 4.44
N ALA A 119 6.48 3.70 3.65
CA ALA A 119 5.04 3.75 3.40
C ALA A 119 4.76 4.28 2.00
N ILE A 120 3.57 4.01 1.49
CA ILE A 120 3.06 4.59 0.25
C ILE A 120 1.88 5.51 0.55
N PHE A 121 1.68 6.50 -0.32
CA PHE A 121 0.53 7.40 -0.30
C PHE A 121 -0.31 7.15 -1.54
N ILE A 122 -1.59 6.80 -1.38
CA ILE A 122 -2.54 6.56 -2.47
C ILE A 122 -3.68 7.58 -2.40
N VAL A 123 -4.05 8.12 -3.56
CA VAL A 123 -5.08 9.17 -3.71
C VAL A 123 -6.07 8.74 -4.78
N GLY A 124 -7.35 8.85 -4.50
CA GLY A 124 -8.43 8.61 -5.48
C GLY A 124 -9.69 8.02 -4.86
N GLU A 125 -10.79 8.05 -5.60
CA GLU A 125 -12.10 7.55 -5.16
C GLU A 125 -12.10 6.06 -4.79
N VAL A 126 -11.19 5.28 -5.38
CA VAL A 126 -11.00 3.84 -5.07
C VAL A 126 -10.66 3.58 -3.60
N VAL A 127 -10.11 4.56 -2.89
CA VAL A 127 -9.78 4.46 -1.47
C VAL A 127 -11.02 4.16 -0.61
N LYS A 128 -12.20 4.67 -1.01
CA LYS A 128 -13.48 4.38 -0.34
C LYS A 128 -13.86 2.90 -0.36
N LEU A 129 -13.34 2.13 -1.32
CA LEU A 129 -13.66 0.70 -1.44
C LEU A 129 -13.05 -0.14 -0.32
N ARG A 130 -12.01 0.37 0.37
CA ARG A 130 -11.39 -0.33 1.49
C ARG A 130 -12.41 -0.86 2.50
N GLY A 131 -13.40 -0.07 2.87
CA GLY A 131 -14.42 -0.48 3.84
C GLY A 131 -15.12 -1.80 3.50
N LYS A 132 -15.19 -2.15 2.20
CA LYS A 132 -15.79 -3.40 1.70
C LYS A 132 -14.74 -4.48 1.40
N LEU A 133 -13.52 -4.09 1.05
CA LEU A 133 -12.49 -4.97 0.46
C LEU A 133 -11.31 -5.26 1.40
N GLN A 134 -11.32 -4.84 2.66
CA GLN A 134 -10.25 -5.01 3.64
C GLN A 134 -10.10 -6.49 4.12
N TRP A 135 -9.75 -7.37 3.22
CA TRP A 135 -9.63 -8.80 3.49
C TRP A 135 -8.46 -9.16 4.41
N PHE A 136 -7.34 -8.43 4.30
CA PHE A 136 -6.14 -8.69 5.07
C PHE A 136 -6.31 -8.38 6.56
N ASP A 137 -7.08 -7.34 6.89
CA ASP A 137 -7.42 -7.01 8.27
C ASP A 137 -8.24 -8.11 8.96
N LYS A 138 -9.06 -8.85 8.19
CA LYS A 138 -9.78 -10.02 8.70
C LYS A 138 -8.84 -11.19 9.00
N LEU A 139 -7.78 -11.34 8.21
CA LEU A 139 -6.73 -12.32 8.47
C LEU A 139 -5.98 -12.02 9.77
N SER A 140 -5.78 -10.73 10.11
CA SER A 140 -5.08 -10.34 11.35
C SER A 140 -5.80 -10.77 12.62
N GLN A 141 -7.08 -11.11 12.55
CA GLN A 141 -7.87 -11.64 13.67
C GLN A 141 -7.64 -13.14 13.90
N LYS A 142 -6.98 -13.84 12.99
CA LYS A 142 -6.70 -15.27 13.15
C LYS A 142 -5.59 -15.51 14.19
N PRO A 143 -5.68 -16.59 15.00
CA PRO A 143 -4.82 -16.78 16.18
C PRO A 143 -3.33 -16.94 15.86
N PHE A 144 -2.99 -17.41 14.65
CA PHE A 144 -1.61 -17.57 14.23
C PHE A 144 -1.16 -16.56 13.18
N PHE A 145 -1.93 -15.50 12.96
CA PHE A 145 -1.52 -14.44 12.03
C PHE A 145 -0.15 -13.86 12.43
N GLY A 146 0.72 -13.69 11.44
CA GLY A 146 2.09 -13.20 11.65
C GLY A 146 3.05 -14.21 12.30
N LYS A 147 2.58 -15.42 12.65
CA LYS A 147 3.45 -16.49 13.13
C LYS A 147 3.93 -17.35 11.97
N THR A 148 5.21 -17.70 12.00
CA THR A 148 5.78 -18.67 11.05
C THR A 148 6.03 -19.97 11.81
N VAL A 149 5.46 -21.08 11.33
CA VAL A 149 5.59 -22.41 11.93
C VAL A 149 6.51 -23.25 11.07
N LEU A 150 7.53 -23.84 11.71
CA LEU A 150 8.39 -24.83 11.06
C LEU A 150 7.75 -26.20 11.16
N VAL A 151 7.40 -26.80 10.02
CA VAL A 151 6.86 -28.15 9.94
C VAL A 151 8.01 -29.11 9.62
N THR A 152 8.36 -29.98 10.57
CA THR A 152 9.52 -30.90 10.47
C THR A 152 9.19 -32.22 9.83
N ARG A 153 7.94 -32.51 9.48
CA ARG A 153 7.52 -33.73 8.78
C ARG A 153 7.86 -33.67 7.29
N ALA A 154 8.02 -34.84 6.69
CA ALA A 154 8.14 -34.97 5.24
C ALA A 154 6.92 -34.32 4.55
N ARG A 155 7.14 -33.61 3.44
CA ARG A 155 6.10 -32.85 2.75
C ARG A 155 4.84 -33.65 2.41
N SER A 156 5.02 -34.92 2.03
CA SER A 156 3.92 -35.88 1.76
C SER A 156 3.02 -36.18 2.97
N GLN A 157 3.53 -35.95 4.20
CA GLN A 157 2.82 -36.24 5.45
C GLN A 157 2.36 -34.93 6.16
N ALA A 158 2.82 -33.79 5.68
CA ALA A 158 2.60 -32.51 6.32
C ALA A 158 1.32 -31.81 5.85
N SER A 159 0.72 -32.19 4.72
CA SER A 159 -0.31 -31.44 4.01
C SER A 159 -1.53 -31.06 4.88
N LYS A 160 -2.06 -31.99 5.67
CA LYS A 160 -3.21 -31.72 6.56
C LYS A 160 -2.87 -30.72 7.67
N LEU A 161 -1.72 -30.89 8.31
CA LEU A 161 -1.26 -29.98 9.38
C LEU A 161 -0.99 -28.59 8.81
N THR A 162 -0.32 -28.51 7.66
CA THR A 162 -0.05 -27.25 6.97
C THR A 162 -1.34 -26.52 6.64
N ALA A 163 -2.34 -27.19 6.05
CA ALA A 163 -3.63 -26.59 5.76
C ALA A 163 -4.32 -26.06 7.02
N CYS A 164 -4.33 -26.81 8.12
CA CYS A 164 -4.89 -26.33 9.39
C CYS A 164 -4.16 -25.10 9.92
N LEU A 165 -2.84 -25.04 9.81
CA LEU A 165 -2.04 -23.90 10.25
C LEU A 165 -2.32 -22.65 9.39
N GLU A 166 -2.41 -22.83 8.07
CA GLU A 166 -2.77 -21.75 7.12
C GLU A 166 -4.19 -21.25 7.37
N ASP A 167 -5.15 -22.13 7.61
CA ASP A 167 -6.52 -21.76 7.99
C ASP A 167 -6.57 -20.94 9.28
N LEU A 168 -5.65 -21.17 10.20
CA LEU A 168 -5.48 -20.39 11.42
C LEU A 168 -4.62 -19.11 11.23
N GLY A 169 -4.17 -18.85 10.01
CA GLY A 169 -3.44 -17.64 9.64
C GLY A 169 -1.92 -17.74 9.77
N ALA A 170 -1.35 -18.91 10.03
CA ALA A 170 0.09 -19.08 10.10
C ALA A 170 0.74 -19.07 8.71
N GLY A 171 1.92 -18.46 8.61
CA GLY A 171 2.88 -18.81 7.57
C GLY A 171 3.57 -20.13 7.93
N HIS A 172 3.91 -20.95 6.94
CA HIS A 172 4.66 -22.19 7.20
C HIS A 172 5.96 -22.21 6.39
N ARG A 173 6.94 -22.94 6.93
CA ARG A 173 8.16 -23.33 6.22
C ARG A 173 8.33 -24.82 6.33
N ASP A 174 8.41 -25.50 5.20
CA ASP A 174 8.76 -26.91 5.15
C ASP A 174 10.26 -27.07 5.38
N CYS A 175 10.64 -28.04 6.20
CA CYS A 175 12.00 -28.52 6.26
C CYS A 175 12.35 -29.19 4.92
N ARG A 176 13.17 -28.54 4.10
CA ARG A 176 13.79 -29.23 2.96
C ARG A 176 14.89 -30.10 3.54
N ALA A 177 14.65 -31.41 3.62
CA ALA A 177 15.76 -32.35 3.70
C ALA A 177 16.63 -32.17 2.44
N ARG A 178 17.89 -31.80 2.64
CA ARG A 178 18.91 -31.78 1.57
C ARG A 178 19.27 -33.20 1.23
#